data_7391c8824bf0309eb15e1b4999155f12
#
_entry.id   7391c8824bf0309eb15e1b4999155f12
#
_cell.length_a   1.000
_cell.length_b   1.000
_cell.length_c   1.000
_cell.angle_alpha   90.00
_cell.angle_beta   90.00
_cell.angle_gamma   90.00
#
_symmetry.space_group_name_H-M   'P 1'
#
loop_
_entity.id
_entity.type
_entity.pdbx_description
1 polymer ?
#
loop_
_entity_poly.entity_id
_entity_poly.type
_entity_poly.pdbx_seq_one_letter_code
_entity_poly.pdbx_strand_id
1 'polypeptide(L)'
;MRAAIYRALCRMLPRRVLLASMRRGRVAAPAPTAAGGCPRYASSTEVTSDEFRLKEYGQKYLGYRKAAFTESLEIVDPARDPAFPIYRVTDATGKIIDQAQDPKFSEEHALHMYRTMTQLNIMDRILYDSQRQGRISFYMTSFGEEGNHVGSAAALAPNDLVFGQYREVGVLMYRGFPLEQFMHQCYGNHCDIGKGKQMPVHYGSSEHNFVTISSPLTTQLPQAAGAAYAFKMRPGNDRIVCVYFGDGAASEGDAHAAFNFAATLKCPIIFFCRNNGYAISTPTSEQYGGDGIAGKGPGYGLHTIRTSEEVTQWGGIDNPIVRFKRYITERGWWNEEKEKAWQAEVRKKVLTNLTSSEKEKLAHYHEMFEGVYKTVPEHLRRQRAELDEHIKEYGSHYPVDRQLTN
;
A
#
# COMPACT_ATOMS: atom_id res chain seq x y z
N MET A 1 -16.56 -6.18 -6.73
CA MET A 1 -15.12 -6.18 -6.39
C MET A 1 -14.82 -6.96 -5.12
N ARG A 2 -15.44 -6.67 -3.94
CA ARG A 2 -15.32 -7.52 -2.72
C ARG A 2 -15.52 -9.01 -3.02
N ALA A 3 -16.60 -9.38 -3.70
CA ALA A 3 -16.90 -10.77 -4.02
C ALA A 3 -15.92 -11.39 -5.04
N ALA A 4 -15.33 -10.60 -5.94
CA ALA A 4 -14.36 -11.11 -6.93
C ALA A 4 -12.96 -11.23 -6.30
N ILE A 5 -12.50 -10.23 -5.56
CA ILE A 5 -11.22 -10.28 -4.82
C ILE A 5 -11.33 -11.30 -3.68
N TYR A 6 -12.43 -11.32 -2.93
CA TYR A 6 -12.67 -12.31 -1.88
C TYR A 6 -12.84 -13.72 -2.43
N ARG A 7 -13.55 -13.91 -3.55
CA ARG A 7 -13.64 -15.23 -4.22
C ARG A 7 -12.32 -15.64 -4.87
N ALA A 8 -11.53 -14.71 -5.40
CA ALA A 8 -10.18 -14.98 -5.87
C ALA A 8 -9.27 -15.37 -4.71
N LEU A 9 -9.29 -14.61 -3.60
CA LEU A 9 -8.51 -14.91 -2.39
C LEU A 9 -9.01 -16.19 -1.70
N CYS A 10 -10.33 -16.43 -1.58
CA CYS A 10 -10.88 -17.65 -0.98
C CYS A 10 -10.72 -18.90 -1.85
N ARG A 11 -10.66 -18.77 -3.18
CA ARG A 11 -10.32 -19.91 -4.07
C ARG A 11 -8.83 -20.23 -4.08
N MET A 12 -7.98 -19.24 -3.74
CA MET A 12 -6.53 -19.38 -3.70
C MET A 12 -6.02 -19.92 -2.35
N LEU A 13 -6.80 -19.82 -1.28
CA LEU A 13 -6.49 -20.44 0.01
C LEU A 13 -7.13 -21.83 0.04
N PRO A 14 -6.36 -22.92 0.09
CA PRO A 14 -6.95 -24.25 0.20
C PRO A 14 -7.72 -24.36 1.51
N ARG A 15 -9.02 -24.71 1.42
CA ARG A 15 -9.95 -24.94 2.56
C ARG A 15 -9.47 -25.94 3.62
N ARG A 16 -8.23 -26.44 3.54
CA ARG A 16 -7.64 -27.43 4.45
C ARG A 16 -6.74 -26.86 5.55
N VAL A 17 -6.62 -25.55 5.71
CA VAL A 17 -5.80 -24.97 6.80
C VAL A 17 -6.62 -24.73 8.08
N LEU A 18 -7.94 -24.91 8.07
CA LEU A 18 -8.81 -24.55 9.19
C LEU A 18 -9.12 -25.71 10.16
N LEU A 19 -8.60 -26.92 9.98
CA LEU A 19 -8.92 -28.06 10.88
C LEU A 19 -7.77 -29.06 11.05
N ALA A 20 -6.55 -28.61 11.30
CA ALA A 20 -5.46 -29.51 11.70
C ALA A 20 -4.49 -28.81 12.65
N SER A 21 -4.93 -28.50 13.83
CA SER A 21 -4.02 -28.31 14.96
C SER A 21 -4.76 -28.65 16.24
N MET A 22 -4.57 -29.85 16.72
CA MET A 22 -4.58 -30.26 18.13
C MET A 22 -4.26 -31.74 18.21
N ARG A 23 -2.99 -32.07 18.10
CA ARG A 23 -2.41 -33.19 18.82
C ARG A 23 -1.03 -32.75 19.31
N ARG A 24 -0.95 -32.54 20.60
CA ARG A 24 0.30 -32.35 21.33
C ARG A 24 1.09 -33.66 21.28
N GLY A 25 2.16 -33.69 20.49
CA GLY A 25 3.21 -34.70 20.64
C GLY A 25 4.38 -34.04 21.37
N ARG A 26 4.68 -34.49 22.58
CA ARG A 26 5.92 -34.19 23.30
C ARG A 26 7.07 -34.75 22.47
N VAL A 27 7.93 -33.86 21.95
CA VAL A 27 9.22 -34.28 21.43
C VAL A 27 10.24 -34.11 22.54
N ALA A 28 10.81 -35.19 23.00
CA ALA A 28 11.92 -35.20 23.94
C ALA A 28 13.18 -34.69 23.22
N ALA A 29 13.94 -33.84 23.92
CA ALA A 29 15.21 -33.33 23.44
C ALA A 29 16.24 -34.50 23.42
N PRO A 30 17.06 -34.67 22.37
CA PRO A 30 18.20 -35.59 22.42
C PRO A 30 19.37 -34.92 23.17
N ALA A 31 20.01 -35.74 24.00
CA ALA A 31 21.22 -35.39 24.74
C ALA A 31 22.42 -35.16 23.78
N PRO A 32 23.43 -34.36 24.20
CA PRO A 32 24.59 -34.10 23.38
C PRO A 32 25.52 -35.30 23.37
N THR A 33 25.79 -35.83 22.19
CA THR A 33 26.87 -36.80 21.97
C THR A 33 28.11 -36.11 21.42
N ALA A 34 29.23 -36.56 21.97
CA ALA A 34 30.57 -36.04 21.76
C ALA A 34 31.11 -36.15 20.33
N ALA A 35 32.14 -35.39 20.08
CA ALA A 35 32.99 -35.29 18.91
C ALA A 35 33.16 -36.60 18.09
N GLY A 36 32.89 -36.50 16.80
CA GLY A 36 33.20 -37.54 15.83
C GLY A 36 33.54 -36.91 14.49
N GLY A 37 34.70 -37.25 14.02
CA GLY A 37 35.45 -36.74 12.88
C GLY A 37 34.70 -36.60 11.56
N CYS A 38 35.24 -35.76 10.72
CA CYS A 38 34.93 -35.58 9.31
C CYS A 38 34.76 -36.93 8.59
N PRO A 39 33.63 -37.17 7.94
CA PRO A 39 33.49 -38.42 7.18
C PRO A 39 34.44 -38.39 5.98
N ARG A 40 35.37 -39.37 5.96
CA ARG A 40 36.18 -39.67 4.78
C ARG A 40 35.23 -40.05 3.63
N TYR A 41 35.40 -39.41 2.50
CA TYR A 41 34.76 -39.81 1.25
C TYR A 41 35.00 -41.31 1.03
N ALA A 42 33.98 -42.08 1.03
CA ALA A 42 34.03 -43.49 0.62
C ALA A 42 34.29 -43.55 -0.90
N SER A 43 35.19 -44.40 -1.29
CA SER A 43 35.62 -44.67 -2.65
C SER A 43 34.43 -44.93 -3.57
N SER A 44 34.50 -44.33 -4.76
CA SER A 44 33.59 -44.47 -5.89
C SER A 44 33.26 -45.94 -6.19
N THR A 45 32.04 -46.35 -5.88
CA THR A 45 31.39 -47.42 -6.66
C THR A 45 31.01 -46.77 -7.99
N GLU A 46 31.48 -47.36 -9.11
CA GLU A 46 31.06 -46.99 -10.44
C GLU A 46 29.54 -47.13 -10.56
N VAL A 47 28.85 -46.02 -10.53
CA VAL A 47 27.43 -45.97 -10.84
C VAL A 47 27.32 -46.04 -12.36
N THR A 48 26.72 -47.10 -12.87
CA THR A 48 26.53 -47.30 -14.30
C THR A 48 25.66 -46.13 -14.84
N SER A 49 25.99 -45.63 -16.02
CA SER A 49 25.35 -44.50 -16.67
C SER A 49 23.83 -44.61 -16.81
N ASP A 50 23.29 -45.80 -16.74
CA ASP A 50 21.85 -46.07 -16.86
C ASP A 50 21.09 -45.97 -15.53
N GLU A 51 21.73 -46.22 -14.40
CA GLU A 51 21.12 -45.96 -13.08
C GLU A 51 21.06 -44.45 -12.73
N PHE A 52 21.96 -43.64 -13.29
CA PHE A 52 21.94 -42.22 -13.14
C PHE A 52 20.82 -41.58 -13.97
N ARG A 53 20.37 -42.21 -15.04
CA ARG A 53 19.23 -41.77 -15.87
C ARG A 53 17.87 -42.07 -15.23
N LEU A 54 17.81 -42.95 -14.28
CA LEU A 54 16.56 -43.44 -13.72
C LEU A 54 16.42 -43.00 -12.28
N LYS A 55 15.39 -42.25 -12.06
CA LYS A 55 14.73 -42.01 -10.78
C LYS A 55 15.25 -40.86 -9.91
N GLU A 56 14.50 -39.85 -9.84
CA GLU A 56 14.36 -38.86 -8.76
C GLU A 56 15.23 -37.60 -8.79
N TYR A 57 16.43 -37.60 -9.35
CA TYR A 57 17.23 -36.37 -9.35
C TYR A 57 16.70 -35.30 -10.33
N GLY A 58 16.11 -35.71 -11.46
CA GLY A 58 15.48 -34.76 -12.41
C GLY A 58 14.20 -34.13 -11.94
N GLN A 59 13.66 -34.49 -10.79
CA GLN A 59 12.37 -33.98 -10.32
C GLN A 59 12.46 -32.94 -9.21
N LYS A 60 13.60 -32.79 -8.56
CA LYS A 60 13.79 -31.88 -7.43
C LYS A 60 15.12 -31.15 -7.49
N TYR A 61 15.43 -30.50 -8.62
CA TYR A 61 16.57 -29.63 -8.66
C TYR A 61 16.18 -28.29 -8.04
N LEU A 62 16.77 -27.92 -6.88
CA LEU A 62 16.75 -26.64 -6.19
C LEU A 62 15.48 -25.78 -6.43
N GLY A 63 14.30 -26.21 -5.96
CA GLY A 63 13.09 -25.44 -6.03
C GLY A 63 11.82 -26.27 -5.95
N TYR A 64 10.68 -25.63 -5.79
CA TYR A 64 9.35 -26.26 -5.66
C TYR A 64 8.78 -26.81 -6.98
N ARG A 65 9.38 -26.46 -8.12
CA ARG A 65 8.90 -26.88 -9.44
C ARG A 65 9.74 -28.03 -9.97
N LYS A 66 9.07 -29.00 -10.59
CA LYS A 66 9.74 -30.07 -11.33
C LYS A 66 10.35 -29.48 -12.60
N ALA A 67 11.63 -29.69 -12.81
CA ALA A 67 12.32 -29.34 -14.04
C ALA A 67 12.63 -30.61 -14.83
N ALA A 68 12.45 -30.53 -16.15
CA ALA A 68 12.91 -31.59 -17.06
C ALA A 68 14.38 -31.35 -17.41
N PHE A 69 15.11 -32.46 -17.66
CA PHE A 69 16.42 -32.37 -18.29
C PHE A 69 16.26 -32.10 -19.78
N THR A 70 17.12 -31.27 -20.34
CA THR A 70 17.27 -31.08 -21.78
C THR A 70 18.73 -31.34 -22.17
N GLU A 71 18.93 -31.97 -23.30
CA GLU A 71 20.27 -32.22 -23.87
C GLU A 71 20.72 -31.10 -24.79
N SER A 72 19.81 -30.16 -25.11
CA SER A 72 20.08 -28.98 -25.91
C SER A 72 20.21 -27.76 -25.02
N LEU A 73 21.19 -26.90 -25.31
CA LEU A 73 21.29 -25.61 -24.65
C LEU A 73 20.12 -24.71 -25.08
N GLU A 74 19.26 -24.41 -24.13
CA GLU A 74 18.13 -23.48 -24.32
C GLU A 74 18.42 -22.18 -23.58
N ILE A 75 18.39 -21.07 -24.32
CA ILE A 75 18.48 -19.72 -23.75
C ILE A 75 17.06 -19.15 -23.71
N VAL A 76 16.55 -18.90 -22.50
CA VAL A 76 15.27 -18.25 -22.31
C VAL A 76 15.44 -16.77 -22.64
N ASP A 77 14.73 -16.30 -23.66
CA ASP A 77 14.69 -14.91 -24.05
C ASP A 77 13.44 -14.26 -23.43
N PRO A 78 13.58 -13.38 -22.43
CA PRO A 78 12.45 -12.75 -21.76
C PRO A 78 11.55 -11.93 -22.70
N ALA A 79 12.07 -11.48 -23.86
CA ALA A 79 11.28 -10.75 -24.83
C ALA A 79 10.26 -11.61 -25.59
N ARG A 80 10.43 -12.94 -25.53
CA ARG A 80 9.52 -13.92 -26.16
C ARG A 80 8.43 -14.40 -25.22
N ASP A 81 8.57 -14.14 -23.92
CA ASP A 81 7.53 -14.49 -22.95
C ASP A 81 6.29 -13.61 -23.19
N PRO A 82 5.07 -14.20 -23.17
CA PRO A 82 3.86 -13.41 -23.30
C PRO A 82 3.72 -12.45 -22.11
N ALA A 83 3.35 -11.20 -22.39
CA ALA A 83 3.06 -10.23 -21.35
C ALA A 83 1.96 -10.72 -20.40
N PHE A 84 2.06 -10.36 -19.14
CA PHE A 84 1.06 -10.72 -18.14
C PHE A 84 -0.32 -10.16 -18.51
N PRO A 85 -1.40 -10.96 -18.53
CA PRO A 85 -2.70 -10.49 -19.01
C PRO A 85 -3.29 -9.41 -18.12
N ILE A 86 -3.99 -8.46 -18.76
CA ILE A 86 -4.64 -7.34 -18.09
C ILE A 86 -6.10 -7.71 -17.78
N TYR A 87 -6.48 -7.73 -16.50
CA TYR A 87 -7.83 -7.99 -16.04
C TYR A 87 -8.68 -6.72 -16.04
N ARG A 88 -9.84 -6.79 -16.69
CA ARG A 88 -10.83 -5.70 -16.72
C ARG A 88 -12.22 -6.23 -16.42
N VAL A 89 -12.99 -5.47 -15.64
CA VAL A 89 -14.40 -5.75 -15.32
C VAL A 89 -15.35 -4.98 -16.22
N THR A 90 -14.98 -3.74 -16.54
CA THR A 90 -15.77 -2.84 -17.39
C THR A 90 -14.99 -2.45 -18.64
N ASP A 91 -15.70 -2.15 -19.73
CA ASP A 91 -15.14 -1.48 -20.89
C ASP A 91 -14.93 0.04 -20.63
N ALA A 92 -14.44 0.77 -21.64
CA ALA A 92 -14.23 2.21 -21.56
C ALA A 92 -15.53 3.02 -21.38
N THR A 93 -16.69 2.43 -21.69
CA THR A 93 -18.00 3.06 -21.50
C THR A 93 -18.57 2.83 -20.10
N GLY A 94 -17.94 2.00 -19.27
CA GLY A 94 -18.41 1.64 -17.93
C GLY A 94 -19.33 0.41 -17.91
N LYS A 95 -19.58 -0.22 -19.05
CA LYS A 95 -20.40 -1.45 -19.13
C LYS A 95 -19.61 -2.66 -18.65
N ILE A 96 -20.29 -3.56 -17.95
CA ILE A 96 -19.73 -4.84 -17.52
C ILE A 96 -19.44 -5.70 -18.75
N ILE A 97 -18.19 -6.17 -18.89
CA ILE A 97 -17.75 -7.02 -19.99
C ILE A 97 -18.28 -8.45 -19.82
N ASP A 98 -18.14 -9.00 -18.62
CA ASP A 98 -18.65 -10.33 -18.27
C ASP A 98 -19.57 -10.22 -17.05
N GLN A 99 -20.86 -10.55 -17.24
CA GLN A 99 -21.87 -10.48 -16.18
C GLN A 99 -21.55 -11.38 -14.98
N ALA A 100 -20.77 -12.45 -15.17
CA ALA A 100 -20.31 -13.30 -14.08
C ALA A 100 -19.30 -12.59 -13.17
N GLN A 101 -18.63 -11.57 -13.67
CA GLN A 101 -17.63 -10.75 -12.95
C GLN A 101 -18.23 -9.45 -12.40
N ASP A 102 -19.51 -9.17 -12.63
CA ASP A 102 -20.19 -7.99 -12.06
C ASP A 102 -20.05 -8.01 -10.53
N PRO A 103 -19.46 -6.96 -9.93
CA PRO A 103 -19.32 -6.85 -8.48
C PRO A 103 -20.67 -6.72 -7.74
N LYS A 104 -21.76 -6.41 -8.46
CA LYS A 104 -23.12 -6.24 -7.94
C LYS A 104 -23.17 -5.31 -6.73
N PHE A 105 -22.63 -4.13 -6.87
CA PHE A 105 -22.67 -3.12 -5.83
C PHE A 105 -24.11 -2.74 -5.49
N SER A 106 -24.38 -2.51 -4.19
CA SER A 106 -25.59 -1.78 -3.79
C SER A 106 -25.49 -0.32 -4.23
N GLU A 107 -26.63 0.35 -4.38
CA GLU A 107 -26.67 1.79 -4.69
C GLU A 107 -25.86 2.59 -3.65
N GLU A 108 -26.12 2.38 -2.37
CA GLU A 108 -25.44 3.07 -1.28
C GLU A 108 -23.92 2.93 -1.38
N HIS A 109 -23.43 1.70 -1.59
CA HIS A 109 -22.00 1.43 -1.69
C HIS A 109 -21.38 2.10 -2.92
N ALA A 110 -22.03 2.03 -4.07
CA ALA A 110 -21.57 2.66 -5.29
C ALA A 110 -21.55 4.20 -5.16
N LEU A 111 -22.59 4.78 -4.59
CA LEU A 111 -22.64 6.22 -4.34
C LEU A 111 -21.58 6.68 -3.34
N HIS A 112 -21.30 5.91 -2.30
CA HIS A 112 -20.22 6.21 -1.37
C HIS A 112 -18.85 6.20 -2.08
N MET A 113 -18.57 5.20 -2.90
CA MET A 113 -17.35 5.16 -3.71
C MET A 113 -17.23 6.38 -4.63
N TYR A 114 -18.30 6.70 -5.36
CA TYR A 114 -18.32 7.83 -6.28
C TYR A 114 -18.09 9.16 -5.58
N ARG A 115 -18.81 9.38 -4.49
CA ARG A 115 -18.68 10.60 -3.67
C ARG A 115 -17.27 10.75 -3.10
N THR A 116 -16.67 9.67 -2.65
CA THR A 116 -15.29 9.70 -2.15
C THR A 116 -14.28 10.06 -3.24
N MET A 117 -14.40 9.47 -4.44
CA MET A 117 -13.51 9.80 -5.57
C MET A 117 -13.63 11.28 -5.97
N THR A 118 -14.83 11.79 -6.07
CA THR A 118 -15.07 13.19 -6.46
C THR A 118 -14.65 14.16 -5.36
N GLN A 119 -14.87 13.84 -4.08
CA GLN A 119 -14.40 14.62 -2.96
C GLN A 119 -12.86 14.71 -2.93
N LEU A 120 -12.18 13.58 -3.15
CA LEU A 120 -10.72 13.53 -3.27
C LEU A 120 -10.22 14.45 -4.39
N ASN A 121 -10.82 14.35 -5.58
CA ASN A 121 -10.42 15.16 -6.74
C ASN A 121 -10.60 16.67 -6.49
N ILE A 122 -11.71 17.07 -5.85
CA ILE A 122 -11.97 18.48 -5.52
C ILE A 122 -10.98 18.97 -4.44
N MET A 123 -10.74 18.16 -3.41
CA MET A 123 -9.76 18.47 -2.36
C MET A 123 -8.37 18.64 -2.93
N ASP A 124 -7.93 17.70 -3.77
CA ASP A 124 -6.61 17.73 -4.41
C ASP A 124 -6.36 19.02 -5.19
N ARG A 125 -7.35 19.47 -5.98
CA ARG A 125 -7.22 20.74 -6.73
C ARG A 125 -7.04 21.93 -5.82
N ILE A 126 -7.86 22.03 -4.78
CA ILE A 126 -7.83 23.16 -3.83
C ILE A 126 -6.51 23.17 -3.03
N LEU A 127 -6.04 22.01 -2.56
CA LEU A 127 -4.78 21.92 -1.81
C LEU A 127 -3.56 22.13 -2.72
N TYR A 128 -3.61 21.67 -3.96
CA TYR A 128 -2.57 21.96 -4.95
C TYR A 128 -2.46 23.46 -5.21
N ASP A 129 -3.59 24.16 -5.42
CA ASP A 129 -3.60 25.61 -5.59
C ASP A 129 -3.04 26.32 -4.35
N SER A 130 -3.38 25.86 -3.14
CA SER A 130 -2.85 26.37 -1.89
C SER A 130 -1.34 26.19 -1.76
N GLN A 131 -0.82 25.06 -2.22
CA GLN A 131 0.62 24.82 -2.29
C GLN A 131 1.30 25.74 -3.31
N ARG A 132 0.71 25.94 -4.48
CA ARG A 132 1.24 26.86 -5.51
C ARG A 132 1.26 28.31 -5.04
N GLN A 133 0.37 28.68 -4.13
CA GLN A 133 0.34 30.00 -3.48
C GLN A 133 1.30 30.11 -2.28
N GLY A 134 2.03 29.03 -1.93
CA GLY A 134 2.94 29.00 -0.79
C GLY A 134 2.26 28.93 0.58
N ARG A 135 0.94 28.65 0.62
CA ARG A 135 0.17 28.53 1.88
C ARG A 135 0.44 27.24 2.62
N ILE A 136 0.78 26.18 1.89
CA ILE A 136 1.30 24.90 2.41
C ILE A 136 2.62 24.57 1.73
N SER A 137 3.52 23.88 2.42
CA SER A 137 4.89 23.66 1.94
C SER A 137 5.00 22.62 0.84
N PHE A 138 4.11 21.62 0.85
CA PHE A 138 4.15 20.52 -0.08
C PHE A 138 2.75 19.93 -0.29
N TYR A 139 2.43 19.52 -1.51
CA TYR A 139 1.24 18.74 -1.82
C TYR A 139 1.45 17.89 -3.07
N MET A 140 0.85 16.70 -3.09
CA MET A 140 0.82 15.82 -4.26
C MET A 140 -0.60 15.35 -4.51
N THR A 141 -1.08 15.54 -5.73
CA THR A 141 -2.41 15.12 -6.14
C THR A 141 -2.47 13.60 -6.40
N SER A 142 -3.68 13.07 -6.28
CA SER A 142 -4.01 11.67 -6.61
C SER A 142 -4.72 11.55 -7.96
N PHE A 143 -4.59 12.57 -8.81
CA PHE A 143 -5.30 12.68 -10.09
C PHE A 143 -5.09 11.45 -10.97
N GLY A 144 -6.20 10.84 -11.40
CA GLY A 144 -6.22 9.64 -12.22
C GLY A 144 -6.13 8.32 -11.42
N GLU A 145 -5.72 8.36 -10.15
CA GLU A 145 -5.60 7.18 -9.28
C GLU A 145 -6.79 7.01 -8.31
N GLU A 146 -7.82 7.87 -8.39
CA GLU A 146 -8.96 7.87 -7.47
C GLU A 146 -9.70 6.53 -7.45
N GLY A 147 -9.81 5.88 -8.61
CA GLY A 147 -10.42 4.55 -8.75
C GLY A 147 -9.63 3.46 -8.04
N ASN A 148 -8.30 3.51 -8.12
CA ASN A 148 -7.42 2.57 -7.43
C ASN A 148 -7.52 2.70 -5.91
N HIS A 149 -7.52 3.92 -5.41
CA HIS A 149 -7.61 4.20 -3.97
C HIS A 149 -8.94 3.72 -3.40
N VAL A 150 -10.03 4.21 -3.98
CA VAL A 150 -11.37 3.92 -3.46
C VAL A 150 -11.78 2.48 -3.73
N GLY A 151 -11.45 1.95 -4.92
CA GLY A 151 -11.77 0.58 -5.27
C GLY A 151 -11.05 -0.46 -4.40
N SER A 152 -9.76 -0.24 -4.10
CA SER A 152 -9.03 -1.12 -3.20
C SER A 152 -9.50 -0.99 -1.75
N ALA A 153 -9.73 0.24 -1.27
CA ALA A 153 -10.26 0.48 0.07
C ALA A 153 -11.64 -0.17 0.29
N ALA A 154 -12.51 -0.10 -0.73
CA ALA A 154 -13.83 -0.74 -0.70
C ALA A 154 -13.78 -2.28 -0.63
N ALA A 155 -12.66 -2.87 -1.03
CA ALA A 155 -12.44 -4.31 -0.95
C ALA A 155 -11.86 -4.77 0.39
N LEU A 156 -11.30 -3.87 1.18
CA LEU A 156 -10.73 -4.16 2.50
C LEU A 156 -11.79 -4.10 3.61
N ALA A 157 -11.59 -4.88 4.66
CA ALA A 157 -12.36 -4.74 5.88
C ALA A 157 -11.87 -3.52 6.69
N PRO A 158 -12.72 -2.91 7.53
CA PRO A 158 -12.33 -1.75 8.34
C PRO A 158 -11.15 -2.04 9.30
N ASN A 159 -11.02 -3.28 9.76
CA ASN A 159 -9.96 -3.73 10.66
C ASN A 159 -8.68 -4.19 9.95
N ASP A 160 -8.66 -4.30 8.62
CA ASP A 160 -7.43 -4.59 7.88
C ASP A 160 -6.43 -3.44 8.03
N LEU A 161 -5.14 -3.76 8.10
CA LEU A 161 -4.10 -2.78 8.28
C LEU A 161 -3.57 -2.28 6.93
N VAL A 162 -3.46 -0.98 6.79
CA VAL A 162 -2.99 -0.33 5.56
C VAL A 162 -1.66 0.37 5.78
N PHE A 163 -0.73 0.15 4.86
CA PHE A 163 0.51 0.91 4.73
C PHE A 163 0.46 1.67 3.41
N GLY A 164 0.43 3.01 3.47
CA GLY A 164 0.53 3.87 2.30
C GLY A 164 1.98 4.22 1.96
N GLN A 165 2.20 4.73 0.75
CA GLN A 165 3.47 5.34 0.36
C GLN A 165 3.41 6.86 0.57
N TYR A 166 2.50 7.57 -0.11
CA TYR A 166 2.16 8.99 0.09
C TYR A 166 0.93 9.44 -0.70
N ARG A 167 0.53 8.74 -1.76
CA ARG A 167 -0.63 9.13 -2.59
C ARG A 167 -1.95 8.52 -2.14
N GLU A 168 -1.98 7.61 -1.20
CA GLU A 168 -3.15 6.81 -0.82
C GLU A 168 -4.17 7.57 0.03
N VAL A 169 -4.29 8.87 -0.19
CA VAL A 169 -5.24 9.78 0.47
C VAL A 169 -6.68 9.28 0.34
N GLY A 170 -7.06 8.82 -0.86
CA GLY A 170 -8.39 8.29 -1.12
C GLY A 170 -8.73 7.02 -0.35
N VAL A 171 -7.72 6.20 -0.02
CA VAL A 171 -7.90 5.01 0.84
C VAL A 171 -8.29 5.43 2.26
N LEU A 172 -7.57 6.39 2.81
CA LEU A 172 -7.82 6.90 4.15
C LEU A 172 -9.15 7.66 4.21
N MET A 173 -9.47 8.47 3.17
CA MET A 173 -10.74 9.17 3.04
C MET A 173 -11.93 8.21 2.98
N TYR A 174 -11.82 7.12 2.19
CA TYR A 174 -12.86 6.10 2.10
C TYR A 174 -13.11 5.41 3.44
N ARG A 175 -12.09 5.28 4.28
CA ARG A 175 -12.17 4.71 5.62
C ARG A 175 -12.78 5.65 6.66
N GLY A 176 -13.14 6.88 6.28
CA GLY A 176 -13.84 7.83 7.12
C GLY A 176 -12.95 8.83 7.85
N PHE A 177 -11.68 8.94 7.49
CA PHE A 177 -10.80 9.96 8.07
C PHE A 177 -11.39 11.36 7.83
N PRO A 178 -11.50 12.20 8.87
CA PRO A 178 -12.18 13.49 8.79
C PRO A 178 -11.51 14.44 7.80
N LEU A 179 -12.33 15.16 7.01
CA LEU A 179 -11.84 16.07 5.98
C LEU A 179 -10.96 17.19 6.56
N GLU A 180 -11.31 17.70 7.73
CA GLU A 180 -10.54 18.71 8.45
C GLU A 180 -9.14 18.21 8.83
N GLN A 181 -8.99 16.95 9.15
CA GLN A 181 -7.70 16.38 9.53
C GLN A 181 -6.70 16.32 8.37
N PHE A 182 -7.18 16.16 7.12
CA PHE A 182 -6.31 16.32 5.95
C PHE A 182 -5.74 17.73 5.86
N MET A 183 -6.55 18.74 6.19
CA MET A 183 -6.12 20.15 6.18
C MET A 183 -5.19 20.46 7.34
N HIS A 184 -5.55 20.05 8.57
CA HIS A 184 -4.73 20.26 9.76
C HIS A 184 -3.33 19.68 9.59
N GLN A 185 -3.23 18.48 9.01
CA GLN A 185 -1.95 17.84 8.73
C GLN A 185 -1.13 18.62 7.69
N CYS A 186 -1.77 19.10 6.60
CA CYS A 186 -1.07 19.88 5.59
C CYS A 186 -0.57 21.24 6.11
N TYR A 187 -1.29 21.86 7.05
CA TYR A 187 -0.86 23.09 7.72
C TYR A 187 0.09 22.82 8.90
N GLY A 188 0.17 21.59 9.39
CA GLY A 188 1.00 21.20 10.53
C GLY A 188 0.59 21.91 11.83
N ASN A 189 -0.70 22.24 11.98
CA ASN A 189 -1.22 22.98 13.13
C ASN A 189 -1.48 22.06 14.34
N HIS A 190 -1.83 22.65 15.49
CA HIS A 190 -2.01 21.89 16.74
C HIS A 190 -3.19 20.90 16.72
N CYS A 191 -4.16 21.10 15.82
CA CYS A 191 -5.30 20.20 15.64
C CYS A 191 -4.98 18.96 14.82
N ASP A 192 -3.80 18.91 14.16
CA ASP A 192 -3.31 17.68 13.51
C ASP A 192 -3.06 16.60 14.56
N ILE A 193 -3.64 15.43 14.36
CA ILE A 193 -3.39 14.27 15.25
C ILE A 193 -1.91 13.86 15.29
N GLY A 194 -1.13 14.20 14.25
CA GLY A 194 0.31 14.07 14.17
C GLY A 194 1.08 15.21 14.82
N LYS A 195 0.37 16.24 15.35
CA LYS A 195 0.94 17.40 16.04
C LYS A 195 1.92 18.20 15.18
N GLY A 196 1.73 18.24 13.88
CA GLY A 196 2.61 18.93 12.95
C GLY A 196 4.01 18.32 12.77
N LYS A 197 4.24 17.08 13.26
CA LYS A 197 5.55 16.43 13.22
C LYS A 197 5.91 15.77 11.89
N GLN A 198 4.96 15.71 10.96
CA GLN A 198 5.12 15.10 9.64
C GLN A 198 5.01 16.15 8.53
N MET A 199 5.68 15.89 7.41
CA MET A 199 5.46 16.66 6.18
C MET A 199 4.00 16.56 5.72
N PRO A 200 3.48 17.57 4.98
CA PRO A 200 2.18 17.43 4.31
C PRO A 200 2.07 16.11 3.52
N VAL A 201 0.88 15.56 3.47
CA VAL A 201 0.47 14.28 2.88
C VAL A 201 1.03 13.02 3.58
N HIS A 202 1.76 13.16 4.68
CA HIS A 202 2.24 12.03 5.48
C HIS A 202 1.23 11.67 6.58
N TYR A 203 0.03 11.33 6.15
CA TYR A 203 -1.08 10.98 7.02
C TYR A 203 -0.85 9.66 7.76
N GLY A 204 -1.50 9.52 8.90
CA GLY A 204 -1.59 8.29 9.65
C GLY A 204 -2.75 8.34 10.64
N SER A 205 -3.38 7.19 10.92
CA SER A 205 -4.46 7.10 11.90
C SER A 205 -4.59 5.68 12.42
N SER A 206 -4.36 5.49 13.70
CA SER A 206 -4.56 4.20 14.37
C SER A 206 -6.04 3.80 14.40
N GLU A 207 -6.94 4.75 14.54
CA GLU A 207 -8.39 4.55 14.52
C GLU A 207 -8.86 3.95 13.18
N HIS A 208 -8.28 4.43 12.08
CA HIS A 208 -8.60 3.97 10.74
C HIS A 208 -7.69 2.83 10.25
N ASN A 209 -6.88 2.23 11.13
CA ASN A 209 -5.91 1.19 10.79
C ASN A 209 -5.02 1.56 9.60
N PHE A 210 -4.55 2.80 9.56
CA PHE A 210 -3.70 3.33 8.52
C PHE A 210 -2.38 3.79 9.15
N VAL A 211 -1.29 3.11 8.82
CA VAL A 211 0.03 3.39 9.38
C VAL A 211 0.56 4.72 8.84
N THR A 212 1.14 5.52 9.73
CA THR A 212 1.74 6.82 9.35
C THR A 212 2.75 6.63 8.23
N ILE A 213 2.60 7.43 7.18
CA ILE A 213 3.45 7.40 6.00
C ILE A 213 4.87 7.82 6.36
N SER A 214 5.84 7.12 5.79
CA SER A 214 7.27 7.41 5.88
C SER A 214 7.80 7.91 4.53
N SER A 215 8.62 8.96 4.55
CA SER A 215 9.18 9.57 3.33
C SER A 215 10.12 8.65 2.54
N PRO A 216 11.05 7.87 3.17
CA PRO A 216 11.87 6.92 2.46
C PRO A 216 11.02 5.88 1.74
N LEU A 217 11.25 5.72 0.43
CA LEU A 217 10.49 4.78 -0.38
C LEU A 217 10.77 3.33 0.06
N THR A 218 9.77 2.47 -0.08
CA THR A 218 9.78 1.02 0.16
C THR A 218 9.95 0.54 1.60
N THR A 219 10.42 1.36 2.54
CA THR A 219 10.61 0.94 3.94
C THR A 219 9.34 0.39 4.57
N GLN A 220 8.16 0.81 4.11
CA GLN A 220 6.86 0.27 4.56
C GLN A 220 6.63 -1.18 4.11
N LEU A 221 7.28 -1.68 3.06
CA LEU A 221 7.04 -3.02 2.51
C LEU A 221 7.51 -4.12 3.47
N PRO A 222 8.75 -4.13 3.98
CA PRO A 222 9.18 -5.11 4.98
C PRO A 222 8.44 -4.94 6.31
N GLN A 223 8.07 -3.70 6.70
CA GLN A 223 7.24 -3.46 7.89
C GLN A 223 5.86 -4.11 7.74
N ALA A 224 5.23 -3.97 6.56
CA ALA A 224 3.96 -4.59 6.24
C ALA A 224 4.05 -6.13 6.24
N ALA A 225 5.14 -6.69 5.70
CA ALA A 225 5.39 -8.13 5.73
C ALA A 225 5.51 -8.63 7.18
N GLY A 226 6.22 -7.90 8.04
CA GLY A 226 6.34 -8.19 9.47
C GLY A 226 5.00 -8.13 10.21
N ALA A 227 4.20 -7.10 9.94
CA ALA A 227 2.84 -6.96 10.50
C ALA A 227 1.91 -8.10 10.06
N ALA A 228 1.97 -8.46 8.77
CA ALA A 228 1.21 -9.58 8.23
C ALA A 228 1.64 -10.93 8.85
N TYR A 229 2.94 -11.11 9.06
CA TYR A 229 3.43 -12.28 9.78
C TYR A 229 2.90 -12.34 11.23
N ALA A 230 2.91 -11.20 11.93
CA ALA A 230 2.34 -11.11 13.27
C ALA A 230 0.84 -11.45 13.28
N PHE A 231 0.08 -11.01 12.29
CA PHE A 231 -1.33 -11.41 12.13
C PHE A 231 -1.47 -12.92 11.91
N LYS A 232 -0.66 -13.50 11.04
CA LYS A 232 -0.65 -14.94 10.79
C LYS A 232 -0.42 -15.76 12.06
N MET A 233 0.45 -15.27 12.96
CA MET A 233 0.78 -15.97 14.21
C MET A 233 -0.30 -15.86 15.30
N ARG A 234 -1.30 -15.00 15.11
CA ARG A 234 -2.42 -14.85 16.06
C ARG A 234 -3.52 -15.88 15.77
N PRO A 235 -3.89 -16.74 16.72
CA PRO A 235 -5.01 -17.66 16.55
C PRO A 235 -6.31 -16.90 16.23
N GLY A 236 -7.07 -17.41 15.26
CA GLY A 236 -8.38 -16.82 14.89
C GLY A 236 -8.30 -15.50 14.13
N ASN A 237 -7.12 -15.07 13.69
CA ASN A 237 -6.99 -13.85 12.91
C ASN A 237 -7.62 -13.99 11.52
N ASP A 238 -8.45 -13.02 11.15
CA ASP A 238 -9.08 -12.84 9.83
C ASP A 238 -8.60 -11.58 9.10
N ARG A 239 -7.71 -10.79 9.74
CA ARG A 239 -7.16 -9.55 9.20
C ARG A 239 -6.06 -9.81 8.20
N ILE A 240 -5.98 -8.92 7.22
CA ILE A 240 -4.87 -8.87 6.27
C ILE A 240 -4.16 -7.51 6.36
N VAL A 241 -3.00 -7.45 5.73
CA VAL A 241 -2.28 -6.20 5.49
C VAL A 241 -2.38 -5.85 4.01
N CYS A 242 -2.70 -4.60 3.68
CA CYS A 242 -2.56 -4.07 2.34
C CYS A 242 -1.47 -3.00 2.34
N VAL A 243 -0.46 -3.15 1.51
CA VAL A 243 0.64 -2.19 1.39
C VAL A 243 0.73 -1.65 -0.02
N TYR A 244 0.78 -0.32 -0.13
CA TYR A 244 0.86 0.39 -1.41
C TYR A 244 2.29 0.85 -1.68
N PHE A 245 2.67 0.80 -2.95
CA PHE A 245 3.97 1.27 -3.42
C PHE A 245 3.89 1.65 -4.90
N GLY A 246 4.79 2.50 -5.36
CA GLY A 246 4.88 2.91 -6.76
C GLY A 246 5.79 2.01 -7.59
N ASP A 247 5.73 2.18 -8.90
CA ASP A 247 6.62 1.50 -9.86
C ASP A 247 8.09 1.83 -9.60
N GLY A 248 8.42 3.09 -9.31
CA GLY A 248 9.78 3.47 -8.92
C GLY A 248 10.25 2.78 -7.65
N ALA A 249 9.39 2.69 -6.65
CA ALA A 249 9.66 1.99 -5.40
C ALA A 249 9.95 0.50 -5.60
N ALA A 250 9.34 -0.13 -6.60
CA ALA A 250 9.55 -1.55 -6.89
C ALA A 250 10.98 -1.90 -7.38
N SER A 251 11.83 -0.89 -7.64
CA SER A 251 13.25 -1.07 -7.97
C SER A 251 14.15 -1.15 -6.73
N GLU A 252 13.64 -0.74 -5.56
CA GLU A 252 14.39 -0.70 -4.32
C GLU A 252 14.61 -2.10 -3.73
N GLY A 253 15.73 -2.29 -3.00
CA GLY A 253 16.09 -3.57 -2.39
C GLY A 253 15.07 -4.09 -1.40
N ASP A 254 14.45 -3.21 -0.60
CA ASP A 254 13.44 -3.55 0.40
C ASP A 254 12.19 -4.17 -0.22
N ALA A 255 11.82 -3.78 -1.46
CA ALA A 255 10.70 -4.39 -2.17
C ALA A 255 10.95 -5.88 -2.43
N HIS A 256 12.14 -6.21 -2.95
CA HIS A 256 12.55 -7.58 -3.23
C HIS A 256 12.61 -8.45 -1.95
N ALA A 257 13.16 -7.90 -0.87
CA ALA A 257 13.20 -8.57 0.43
C ALA A 257 11.79 -8.84 0.95
N ALA A 258 10.90 -7.83 0.93
CA ALA A 258 9.53 -7.95 1.42
C ALA A 258 8.72 -9.00 0.63
N PHE A 259 8.82 -9.02 -0.70
CA PHE A 259 8.14 -10.00 -1.55
C PHE A 259 8.59 -11.42 -1.20
N ASN A 260 9.89 -11.63 -1.06
CA ASN A 260 10.43 -12.94 -0.73
C ASN A 260 10.04 -13.41 0.69
N PHE A 261 10.13 -12.55 1.70
CA PHE A 261 9.66 -12.87 3.05
C PHE A 261 8.18 -13.22 3.08
N ALA A 262 7.35 -12.39 2.45
CA ALA A 262 5.91 -12.61 2.42
C ALA A 262 5.53 -13.92 1.72
N ALA A 263 6.19 -14.25 0.61
CA ALA A 263 5.96 -15.49 -0.13
C ALA A 263 6.38 -16.72 0.67
N THR A 264 7.61 -16.72 1.19
CA THR A 264 8.17 -17.89 1.92
C THR A 264 7.44 -18.12 3.24
N LEU A 265 7.10 -17.07 3.95
CA LEU A 265 6.35 -17.12 5.20
C LEU A 265 4.83 -17.21 5.00
N LYS A 266 4.33 -17.16 3.75
CA LYS A 266 2.90 -17.18 3.41
C LYS A 266 2.09 -16.20 4.26
N CYS A 267 2.51 -14.94 4.25
CA CYS A 267 1.88 -13.88 5.01
C CYS A 267 0.54 -13.46 4.40
N PRO A 268 -0.49 -13.10 5.19
CA PRO A 268 -1.76 -12.55 4.69
C PRO A 268 -1.57 -11.07 4.30
N ILE A 269 -0.97 -10.84 3.15
CA ILE A 269 -0.60 -9.51 2.66
C ILE A 269 -0.98 -9.33 1.18
N ILE A 270 -1.41 -8.12 0.85
CA ILE A 270 -1.59 -7.66 -0.53
C ILE A 270 -0.55 -6.57 -0.80
N PHE A 271 0.29 -6.79 -1.79
CA PHE A 271 1.18 -5.80 -2.36
C PHE A 271 0.47 -5.08 -3.50
N PHE A 272 0.07 -3.84 -3.30
CA PHE A 272 -0.66 -3.06 -4.29
C PHE A 272 0.29 -2.07 -4.97
N CYS A 273 0.75 -2.43 -6.18
CA CYS A 273 1.60 -1.57 -6.98
C CYS A 273 0.75 -0.57 -7.77
N ARG A 274 1.03 0.71 -7.61
CA ARG A 274 0.50 1.80 -8.44
C ARG A 274 1.55 2.15 -9.50
N ASN A 275 1.35 1.68 -10.71
CA ASN A 275 2.26 1.94 -11.81
C ASN A 275 1.73 3.11 -12.63
N ASN A 276 2.31 4.29 -12.45
CA ASN A 276 2.01 5.49 -13.23
C ASN A 276 3.02 5.73 -14.36
N GLY A 277 3.93 4.80 -14.59
CA GLY A 277 4.89 4.83 -15.69
C GLY A 277 6.16 5.60 -15.40
N TYR A 278 6.28 6.26 -14.24
CA TYR A 278 7.42 7.13 -13.94
C TYR A 278 7.86 7.07 -12.48
N ALA A 279 9.17 7.02 -12.27
CA ALA A 279 9.82 7.34 -11.01
C ALA A 279 10.42 8.75 -11.13
N ILE A 280 9.69 9.78 -10.65
CA ILE A 280 10.02 11.20 -10.86
C ILE A 280 10.10 11.51 -12.35
N SER A 281 11.30 11.45 -12.95
CA SER A 281 11.55 11.71 -14.37
C SER A 281 11.95 10.47 -15.16
N THR A 282 12.16 9.32 -14.50
CA THR A 282 12.62 8.08 -15.13
C THR A 282 11.42 7.23 -15.55
N PRO A 283 11.23 6.95 -16.83
CA PRO A 283 10.15 6.10 -17.30
C PRO A 283 10.39 4.64 -16.91
N THR A 284 9.32 3.85 -16.80
CA THR A 284 9.42 2.43 -16.44
C THR A 284 10.28 1.60 -17.41
N SER A 285 10.33 1.98 -18.68
CA SER A 285 11.20 1.35 -19.69
C SER A 285 12.69 1.46 -19.39
N GLU A 286 13.09 2.45 -18.61
CA GLU A 286 14.48 2.64 -18.15
C GLU A 286 14.73 2.04 -16.76
N GLN A 287 13.67 1.61 -16.07
CA GLN A 287 13.76 1.03 -14.73
C GLN A 287 13.77 -0.50 -14.72
N TYR A 288 13.07 -1.11 -15.67
CA TYR A 288 12.89 -2.57 -15.69
C TYR A 288 13.14 -3.15 -17.07
N GLY A 289 13.81 -4.31 -17.09
CA GLY A 289 13.74 -5.23 -18.21
C GLY A 289 12.51 -6.16 -18.10
N GLY A 290 12.11 -6.77 -19.22
CA GLY A 290 11.01 -7.72 -19.27
C GLY A 290 9.62 -7.08 -19.06
N ASP A 291 8.67 -7.87 -18.54
CA ASP A 291 7.27 -7.45 -18.35
C ASP A 291 7.03 -6.65 -17.05
N GLY A 292 8.00 -5.88 -16.61
CA GLY A 292 7.88 -4.98 -15.48
C GLY A 292 7.63 -5.67 -14.14
N ILE A 293 6.78 -5.05 -13.30
CA ILE A 293 6.60 -5.47 -11.90
C ILE A 293 5.72 -6.73 -11.81
N ALA A 294 4.68 -6.85 -12.65
CA ALA A 294 3.79 -8.00 -12.64
C ALA A 294 4.54 -9.31 -12.91
N GLY A 295 5.52 -9.28 -13.81
CA GLY A 295 6.38 -10.43 -14.09
C GLY A 295 7.22 -10.90 -12.90
N LYS A 296 7.51 -10.02 -11.93
CA LYS A 296 8.26 -10.38 -10.72
C LYS A 296 7.47 -11.25 -9.75
N GLY A 297 6.14 -11.07 -9.66
CA GLY A 297 5.30 -11.79 -8.70
C GLY A 297 5.41 -13.32 -8.80
N PRO A 298 5.22 -13.94 -9.97
CA PRO A 298 5.44 -15.38 -10.16
C PRO A 298 6.85 -15.82 -9.83
N GLY A 299 7.87 -14.99 -10.10
CA GLY A 299 9.27 -15.29 -9.76
C GLY A 299 9.50 -15.44 -8.25
N TYR A 300 8.74 -14.73 -7.42
CA TYR A 300 8.73 -14.90 -5.96
C TYR A 300 7.74 -15.97 -5.48
N GLY A 301 6.92 -16.55 -6.36
CA GLY A 301 5.86 -17.48 -5.98
C GLY A 301 4.61 -16.78 -5.42
N LEU A 302 4.41 -15.51 -5.74
CA LEU A 302 3.24 -14.73 -5.38
C LEU A 302 2.14 -14.82 -6.45
N HIS A 303 0.90 -14.90 -6.02
CA HIS A 303 -0.25 -14.72 -6.92
C HIS A 303 -0.27 -13.29 -7.43
N THR A 304 -0.46 -13.11 -8.73
CA THR A 304 -0.34 -11.81 -9.37
C THR A 304 -1.55 -11.53 -10.25
N ILE A 305 -2.05 -10.31 -10.18
CA ILE A 305 -3.11 -9.78 -11.04
C ILE A 305 -2.60 -8.45 -11.58
N ARG A 306 -2.63 -8.26 -12.90
CA ARG A 306 -2.43 -6.97 -13.53
C ARG A 306 -3.79 -6.39 -13.88
N THR A 307 -4.05 -5.16 -13.48
CA THR A 307 -5.19 -4.37 -13.95
C THR A 307 -4.67 -3.23 -14.81
N SER A 308 -5.43 -2.83 -15.84
CA SER A 308 -5.03 -1.73 -16.71
C SER A 308 -5.51 -0.41 -16.14
N GLU A 309 -4.58 0.55 -16.12
CA GLU A 309 -4.91 1.97 -16.19
C GLU A 309 -3.76 2.62 -16.97
N GLU A 310 -3.99 3.00 -18.22
CA GLU A 310 -2.99 3.70 -19.01
C GLU A 310 -3.08 5.21 -18.76
N VAL A 311 -2.00 5.80 -18.25
CA VAL A 311 -1.90 7.22 -17.85
C VAL A 311 -2.21 8.19 -19.00
N THR A 312 -1.85 7.84 -20.21
CA THR A 312 -2.05 8.68 -21.41
C THR A 312 -3.52 8.85 -21.80
N GLN A 313 -4.42 7.98 -21.32
CA GLN A 313 -5.86 8.04 -21.61
C GLN A 313 -6.69 8.64 -20.46
N TRP A 314 -6.10 8.91 -19.30
CA TRP A 314 -6.80 9.36 -18.07
C TRP A 314 -7.41 10.76 -18.16
N GLY A 315 -6.93 11.61 -19.05
CA GLY A 315 -7.54 12.92 -19.30
C GLY A 315 -8.87 12.88 -20.04
N GLY A 316 -9.27 11.70 -20.58
CA GLY A 316 -10.43 11.53 -21.45
C GLY A 316 -11.30 10.33 -21.11
N ILE A 317 -11.29 9.30 -21.96
CA ILE A 317 -12.26 8.20 -21.96
C ILE A 317 -12.12 7.28 -20.73
N ASP A 318 -10.89 7.07 -20.24
CA ASP A 318 -10.59 6.11 -19.16
C ASP A 318 -10.48 6.72 -17.77
N ASN A 319 -10.84 8.00 -17.60
CA ASN A 319 -10.87 8.62 -16.28
C ASN A 319 -11.77 7.83 -15.32
N PRO A 320 -11.27 7.38 -14.15
CA PRO A 320 -12.00 6.50 -13.24
C PRO A 320 -13.30 7.12 -12.72
N ILE A 321 -13.33 8.43 -12.45
CA ILE A 321 -14.53 9.15 -12.00
C ILE A 321 -15.57 9.18 -13.12
N VAL A 322 -15.15 9.47 -14.36
CA VAL A 322 -16.07 9.54 -15.52
C VAL A 322 -16.67 8.17 -15.82
N ARG A 323 -15.84 7.11 -15.82
CA ARG A 323 -16.31 5.74 -16.04
C ARG A 323 -17.29 5.29 -14.96
N PHE A 324 -16.98 5.56 -13.71
CA PHE A 324 -17.84 5.17 -12.60
C PHE A 324 -19.11 6.02 -12.53
N LYS A 325 -19.06 7.31 -12.91
CA LYS A 325 -20.25 8.14 -13.10
C LYS A 325 -21.21 7.52 -14.13
N ARG A 326 -20.69 7.05 -15.27
CA ARG A 326 -21.52 6.36 -16.29
C ARG A 326 -22.15 5.12 -15.70
N TYR A 327 -21.40 4.28 -15.00
CA TYR A 327 -21.89 3.07 -14.36
C TYR A 327 -23.07 3.32 -13.41
N ILE A 328 -23.01 4.34 -12.55
CA ILE A 328 -24.09 4.69 -11.60
C ILE A 328 -25.26 5.41 -12.28
N THR A 329 -24.99 6.19 -13.34
CA THR A 329 -26.04 6.89 -14.11
C THR A 329 -26.89 5.92 -14.93
N GLU A 330 -26.28 4.93 -15.59
CA GLU A 330 -26.99 3.88 -16.32
C GLU A 330 -27.93 3.05 -15.43
N ARG A 331 -27.66 2.98 -14.14
CA ARG A 331 -28.51 2.32 -13.12
C ARG A 331 -29.59 3.23 -12.53
N GLY A 332 -29.65 4.51 -12.96
CA GLY A 332 -30.61 5.49 -12.45
C GLY A 332 -30.28 6.01 -11.04
N TRP A 333 -29.11 5.68 -10.49
CA TRP A 333 -28.72 6.09 -9.13
C TRP A 333 -28.19 7.53 -9.07
N TRP A 334 -27.70 8.08 -10.20
CA TRP A 334 -27.10 9.39 -10.31
C TRP A 334 -27.59 10.16 -11.53
N ASN A 335 -27.61 11.51 -11.43
CA ASN A 335 -27.97 12.40 -12.53
C ASN A 335 -27.22 13.75 -12.42
N GLU A 336 -27.38 14.62 -13.42
CA GLU A 336 -26.69 15.91 -13.48
C GLU A 336 -27.11 16.90 -12.39
N GLU A 337 -28.32 16.82 -11.89
CA GLU A 337 -28.80 17.67 -10.79
C GLU A 337 -28.09 17.27 -9.48
N LYS A 338 -28.06 15.98 -9.15
CA LYS A 338 -27.32 15.44 -7.99
C LYS A 338 -25.83 15.75 -8.10
N GLU A 339 -25.26 15.69 -9.30
CA GLU A 339 -23.86 16.02 -9.57
C GLU A 339 -23.53 17.47 -9.19
N LYS A 340 -24.29 18.41 -9.74
CA LYS A 340 -24.08 19.86 -9.46
C LYS A 340 -24.23 20.18 -7.97
N ALA A 341 -25.28 19.66 -7.35
CA ALA A 341 -25.50 19.83 -5.91
C ALA A 341 -24.33 19.29 -5.08
N TRP A 342 -23.89 18.06 -5.39
CA TRP A 342 -22.80 17.40 -4.69
C TRP A 342 -21.46 18.15 -4.86
N GLN A 343 -21.11 18.55 -6.08
CA GLN A 343 -19.88 19.30 -6.33
C GLN A 343 -19.86 20.64 -5.60
N ALA A 344 -20.98 21.36 -5.56
CA ALA A 344 -21.10 22.61 -4.84
C ALA A 344 -20.95 22.41 -3.32
N GLU A 345 -21.60 21.38 -2.77
CA GLU A 345 -21.51 21.01 -1.35
C GLU A 345 -20.07 20.68 -0.95
N VAL A 346 -19.43 19.76 -1.69
CA VAL A 346 -18.06 19.32 -1.38
C VAL A 346 -17.08 20.48 -1.50
N ARG A 347 -17.18 21.30 -2.56
CA ARG A 347 -16.31 22.47 -2.71
C ARG A 347 -16.44 23.45 -1.53
N LYS A 348 -17.68 23.72 -1.11
CA LYS A 348 -17.93 24.56 0.06
C LYS A 348 -17.31 23.97 1.32
N LYS A 349 -17.51 22.66 1.55
CA LYS A 349 -16.97 21.95 2.71
C LYS A 349 -15.44 21.98 2.75
N VAL A 350 -14.79 21.71 1.61
CA VAL A 350 -13.32 21.74 1.51
C VAL A 350 -12.78 23.15 1.80
N LEU A 351 -13.37 24.20 1.18
CA LEU A 351 -12.93 25.57 1.40
C LEU A 351 -13.16 26.06 2.84
N THR A 352 -14.24 25.65 3.46
CA THR A 352 -14.52 25.98 4.88
C THR A 352 -13.45 25.37 5.78
N ASN A 353 -13.16 24.08 5.62
CA ASN A 353 -12.15 23.38 6.42
C ASN A 353 -10.74 23.93 6.15
N LEU A 354 -10.41 24.24 4.90
CA LEU A 354 -9.13 24.87 4.55
C LEU A 354 -8.96 26.19 5.29
N THR A 355 -9.96 27.08 5.19
CA THR A 355 -9.90 28.41 5.81
C THR A 355 -9.86 28.34 7.34
N SER A 356 -10.56 27.38 7.93
CA SER A 356 -10.51 27.12 9.38
C SER A 356 -9.12 26.63 9.78
N SER A 357 -8.61 25.60 9.10
CA SER A 357 -7.31 25.00 9.44
C SER A 357 -6.12 25.95 9.27
N GLU A 358 -6.20 26.89 8.29
CA GLU A 358 -5.15 27.88 8.08
C GLU A 358 -5.05 28.91 9.22
N LYS A 359 -6.14 29.15 9.94
CA LYS A 359 -6.19 30.08 11.07
C LYS A 359 -5.72 29.47 12.38
N GLU A 360 -5.66 28.13 12.43
CA GLU A 360 -5.23 27.42 13.63
C GLU A 360 -3.75 27.61 13.87
N LYS A 361 -3.38 27.75 15.13
CA LYS A 361 -1.99 27.92 15.54
C LYS A 361 -1.22 26.62 15.42
N LEU A 362 0.09 26.73 15.28
CA LEU A 362 1.02 25.62 15.38
C LEU A 362 1.03 25.09 16.83
N ALA A 363 1.42 23.83 17.00
CA ALA A 363 1.66 23.27 18.31
C ALA A 363 2.76 24.05 19.05
N HIS A 364 2.71 24.05 20.36
CA HIS A 364 3.77 24.65 21.18
C HIS A 364 5.11 23.98 20.88
N TYR A 365 6.21 24.74 20.88
CA TYR A 365 7.54 24.20 20.53
C TYR A 365 8.04 23.09 21.48
N HIS A 366 7.49 23.00 22.70
CA HIS A 366 7.78 21.87 23.58
C HIS A 366 7.40 20.51 23.01
N GLU A 367 6.41 20.45 22.10
CA GLU A 367 6.01 19.21 21.45
C GLU A 367 7.15 18.54 20.66
N MET A 368 8.20 19.28 20.24
CA MET A 368 9.33 18.67 19.57
C MET A 368 10.15 17.74 20.46
N PHE A 369 10.07 17.88 21.80
CA PHE A 369 10.76 17.04 22.77
C PHE A 369 9.92 15.88 23.28
N GLU A 370 8.65 15.78 22.86
CA GLU A 370 7.69 14.83 23.38
C GLU A 370 7.29 13.78 22.34
N GLY A 371 6.65 12.69 22.79
CA GLY A 371 6.04 11.69 21.93
C GLY A 371 6.97 10.56 21.48
N VAL A 372 8.28 10.63 21.69
CA VAL A 372 9.23 9.56 21.36
C VAL A 372 9.47 8.62 22.55
N TYR A 373 9.66 9.19 23.72
CA TYR A 373 9.95 8.43 24.95
C TYR A 373 8.78 8.50 25.92
N LYS A 374 8.49 7.39 26.61
CA LYS A 374 7.52 7.38 27.72
C LYS A 374 7.89 8.36 28.83
N THR A 375 9.18 8.48 29.12
CA THR A 375 9.75 9.46 30.02
C THR A 375 10.83 10.22 29.27
N VAL A 376 10.70 11.54 29.21
CA VAL A 376 11.67 12.39 28.50
C VAL A 376 13.04 12.23 29.12
N PRO A 377 14.08 11.80 28.35
CA PRO A 377 15.45 11.65 28.86
C PRO A 377 16.05 12.98 29.33
N GLU A 378 17.03 12.92 30.19
CA GLU A 378 17.67 14.09 30.80
C GLU A 378 18.25 15.05 29.78
N HIS A 379 18.90 14.53 28.74
CA HIS A 379 19.47 15.38 27.69
C HIS A 379 18.41 16.17 26.93
N LEU A 380 17.21 15.62 26.68
CA LEU A 380 16.11 16.34 26.04
C LEU A 380 15.48 17.37 26.99
N ARG A 381 15.39 17.07 28.30
CA ARG A 381 14.96 18.05 29.31
C ARG A 381 15.89 19.25 29.36
N ARG A 382 17.21 19.00 29.33
CA ARG A 382 18.21 20.06 29.28
C ARG A 382 18.08 20.89 28.01
N GLN A 383 18.00 20.26 26.83
CA GLN A 383 17.84 20.99 25.58
C GLN A 383 16.54 21.83 25.54
N ARG A 384 15.47 21.31 26.13
CA ARG A 384 14.23 22.09 26.26
C ARG A 384 14.43 23.32 27.12
N ALA A 385 15.06 23.19 28.28
CA ALA A 385 15.35 24.30 29.16
C ALA A 385 16.28 25.33 28.50
N GLU A 386 17.31 24.89 27.78
CA GLU A 386 18.19 25.76 27.01
C GLU A 386 17.42 26.54 25.94
N LEU A 387 16.47 25.89 25.25
CA LEU A 387 15.62 26.55 24.25
C LEU A 387 14.65 27.54 24.92
N ASP A 388 14.11 27.23 26.09
CA ASP A 388 13.23 28.12 26.84
C ASP A 388 13.97 29.45 27.20
N GLU A 389 15.21 29.36 27.69
CA GLU A 389 16.03 30.53 27.98
C GLU A 389 16.40 31.30 26.71
N HIS A 390 16.75 30.59 25.63
CA HIS A 390 17.07 31.21 24.35
C HIS A 390 15.87 31.96 23.74
N ILE A 391 14.66 31.39 23.84
CA ILE A 391 13.44 32.08 23.37
C ILE A 391 13.08 33.29 24.22
N LYS A 392 13.36 33.28 25.53
CA LYS A 392 13.18 34.46 26.38
C LYS A 392 14.06 35.62 25.93
N GLU A 393 15.29 35.33 25.54
CA GLU A 393 16.27 36.35 25.11
C GLU A 393 16.03 36.78 23.66
N TYR A 394 15.75 35.85 22.76
CA TYR A 394 15.69 36.09 21.32
C TYR A 394 14.28 35.85 20.71
N GLY A 395 13.23 35.92 21.51
CA GLY A 395 11.87 35.56 21.08
C GLY A 395 11.36 36.34 19.85
N SER A 396 11.85 37.57 19.64
CA SER A 396 11.51 38.33 18.43
C SER A 396 12.03 37.73 17.12
N HIS A 397 12.98 36.83 17.18
CA HIS A 397 13.53 36.11 16.03
C HIS A 397 12.83 34.79 15.74
N TYR A 398 11.89 34.37 16.61
CA TYR A 398 11.12 33.14 16.47
C TYR A 398 9.64 33.45 16.19
N PRO A 399 8.94 32.65 15.39
CA PRO A 399 7.51 32.85 15.12
C PRO A 399 6.64 32.30 16.27
N VAL A 400 6.95 32.69 17.50
CA VAL A 400 6.24 32.21 18.70
C VAL A 400 4.79 32.67 18.77
N ASP A 401 4.46 33.79 18.12
CA ASP A 401 3.10 34.30 17.92
C ASP A 401 2.19 33.35 17.13
N ARG A 402 2.81 32.53 16.27
CA ARG A 402 2.11 31.52 15.47
C ARG A 402 1.85 30.22 16.21
N GLN A 403 2.40 30.04 17.40
CA GLN A 403 2.29 28.83 18.22
C GLN A 403 1.24 29.02 19.32
N LEU A 404 0.74 27.89 19.85
CA LEU A 404 -0.02 27.92 21.09
C LEU A 404 0.87 28.46 22.23
N THR A 405 0.28 29.27 23.07
CA THR A 405 0.87 29.63 24.38
C THR A 405 0.52 28.54 25.38
N ASN A 406 1.45 28.24 26.29
CA ASN A 406 1.20 27.33 27.42
C ASN A 406 0.06 27.83 28.31
#